data_d268ebc4a63fe7a3577b9c0d6b939244
#
_entry.id   d268ebc4a63fe7a3577b9c0d6b939244
#
_cell.length_a   1.000
_cell.length_b   1.000
_cell.length_c   1.000
_cell.angle_alpha   90.00
_cell.angle_beta   90.00
_cell.angle_gamma   90.00
#
_symmetry.space_group_name_H-M   'P 1'
#
loop_
_entity.id
_entity.type
_entity.pdbx_description
1 polymer ?
#
loop_
_entity_poly.entity_id
_entity_poly.type
_entity_poly.pdbx_seq_one_letter_code
_entity_poly.pdbx_strand_id
1 'polypeptide(L)'
;MRHLVRGPDYFGTRVVLAAALFGLIASLASCGKAANNPPQATTQKTFASPEDAGEALFQAAKSDNQTALLSIFGPDAKGVLSSGDAVKDKDTLQGFVDSYTQMHRWREIKSGGEMLYIGSDNWIFPIPLGRNPAGQWYFDTAAGKDEMLARRIGRDELTAIAACTAIANAQNEYFRQRHDGIKQYALKLISDQGKQNGLYWPVSSGQTPSPLEDVRDFAKAAGYSNSGDNPQPFDGYFFRILTKQGDTAKGGAKDYVVNGKMTGGFAVLAYPAEYRNSGIMTFIVSMDGVVYQKDLGEKSTEVARALTEYDPADGWKPAL
;
A
#
# COMPACT_ATOMS: atom_id res chain seq x y z
N MET A 1 -48.38 21.52 34.11
CA MET A 1 -47.67 22.16 35.22
C MET A 1 -46.25 22.43 34.71
N ARG A 2 -45.97 23.57 34.14
CA ARG A 2 -45.48 24.86 34.70
C ARG A 2 -44.40 24.65 35.77
N HIS A 3 -43.13 24.94 35.44
CA HIS A 3 -42.42 26.08 35.99
C HIS A 3 -41.15 26.41 35.17
N LEU A 4 -41.18 27.65 34.63
CA LEU A 4 -40.05 28.46 34.20
C LEU A 4 -39.35 29.03 35.45
N VAL A 5 -38.00 29.17 35.42
CA VAL A 5 -37.30 30.23 36.16
C VAL A 5 -36.23 30.87 35.27
N ARG A 6 -36.31 32.20 35.15
CA ARG A 6 -35.43 33.15 34.47
C ARG A 6 -34.22 33.56 35.31
N GLY A 7 -33.18 33.95 34.64
CA GLY A 7 -32.04 34.82 34.70
C GLY A 7 -31.59 35.53 35.99
N PRO A 8 -30.54 36.34 36.00
CA PRO A 8 -30.55 37.67 35.35
C PRO A 8 -29.25 38.13 34.67
N ASP A 9 -29.44 39.14 33.84
CA ASP A 9 -28.45 40.03 33.22
C ASP A 9 -27.74 40.95 34.23
N TYR A 10 -26.49 41.34 33.91
CA TYR A 10 -25.92 42.61 34.39
C TYR A 10 -25.10 43.35 33.32
N PHE A 11 -25.58 44.49 32.93
CA PHE A 11 -25.00 45.73 32.35
C PHE A 11 -23.58 46.04 32.91
N GLY A 12 -22.55 46.42 32.17
CA GLY A 12 -22.40 47.66 31.43
C GLY A 12 -21.38 48.55 32.12
N THR A 13 -20.36 49.03 31.44
CA THR A 13 -19.92 50.45 31.57
C THR A 13 -18.89 50.78 30.47
N ARG A 14 -19.20 51.81 29.72
CA ARG A 14 -18.33 52.56 28.80
C ARG A 14 -17.41 53.48 29.55
N VAL A 15 -16.15 53.65 29.13
CA VAL A 15 -15.43 54.91 29.27
C VAL A 15 -14.65 55.22 27.99
N VAL A 16 -14.70 56.48 27.60
CA VAL A 16 -14.30 57.12 26.35
C VAL A 16 -13.05 57.99 26.58
N LEU A 17 -12.26 58.19 25.53
CA LEU A 17 -11.31 59.28 25.20
C LEU A 17 -9.91 59.26 25.83
N ALA A 18 -8.87 59.32 25.01
CA ALA A 18 -8.29 60.57 24.49
C ALA A 18 -7.19 60.32 23.46
N ALA A 19 -7.21 61.12 22.42
CA ALA A 19 -6.22 61.22 21.35
C ALA A 19 -5.00 62.03 21.78
N ALA A 20 -3.79 61.64 21.31
CA ALA A 20 -2.69 62.57 21.15
C ALA A 20 -1.84 62.18 19.93
N LEU A 21 -1.83 63.03 18.93
CA LEU A 21 -0.90 63.07 17.81
C LEU A 21 0.51 63.44 18.31
N PHE A 22 1.55 62.76 17.82
CA PHE A 22 2.82 63.38 17.41
C PHE A 22 3.51 62.54 16.35
N GLY A 23 4.03 63.20 15.38
CA GLY A 23 4.41 62.74 14.10
C GLY A 23 5.86 62.32 13.91
N LEU A 24 6.08 61.82 12.71
CA LEU A 24 7.28 61.77 11.85
C LEU A 24 8.52 61.06 12.38
N ILE A 25 8.92 59.99 11.71
CA ILE A 25 10.01 59.98 10.73
C ILE A 25 10.04 58.61 10.02
N ALA A 26 10.07 58.65 8.68
CA ALA A 26 10.21 57.51 7.82
C ALA A 26 11.61 56.87 7.94
N SER A 27 11.65 55.57 8.06
CA SER A 27 12.81 54.76 7.71
C SER A 27 12.33 53.57 6.88
N LEU A 28 12.56 53.64 5.58
CA LEU A 28 12.35 52.57 4.62
C LEU A 28 13.35 51.44 4.91
N ALA A 29 12.94 50.45 5.68
CA ALA A 29 13.60 49.14 5.69
C ALA A 29 12.69 48.20 4.88
N SER A 30 13.03 48.03 3.63
CA SER A 30 12.44 47.01 2.73
C SER A 30 12.90 45.64 3.20
N CYS A 31 12.21 45.05 4.17
CA CYS A 31 12.22 43.62 4.39
C CYS A 31 11.27 43.01 3.39
N GLY A 32 11.86 42.43 2.31
CA GLY A 32 11.10 41.57 1.39
C GLY A 32 10.49 40.41 2.18
N LYS A 33 9.20 40.51 2.49
CA LYS A 33 8.39 39.34 2.83
C LYS A 33 8.43 38.45 1.60
N ALA A 34 9.15 37.31 1.72
CA ALA A 34 8.92 36.18 0.85
C ALA A 34 7.42 35.92 0.87
N ALA A 35 6.76 36.19 -0.24
CA ALA A 35 5.38 35.80 -0.41
C ALA A 35 5.37 34.26 -0.31
N ASN A 36 4.88 33.72 0.80
CA ASN A 36 4.39 32.35 0.85
C ASN A 36 3.19 32.30 -0.09
N ASN A 37 3.50 32.12 -1.40
CA ASN A 37 2.47 31.67 -2.31
C ASN A 37 2.00 30.32 -1.76
N PRO A 38 0.70 30.14 -1.46
CA PRO A 38 0.16 28.81 -1.21
C PRO A 38 0.54 27.96 -2.41
N PRO A 39 0.86 26.67 -2.24
CA PRO A 39 1.17 25.80 -3.35
C PRO A 39 0.03 25.93 -4.35
N GLN A 40 0.37 26.35 -5.57
CA GLN A 40 -0.59 26.59 -6.65
C GLN A 40 -1.28 25.24 -6.84
N ALA A 41 -2.57 25.17 -6.56
CA ALA A 41 -3.35 23.97 -6.84
C ALA A 41 -3.10 23.61 -8.31
N THR A 42 -2.45 22.50 -8.56
CA THR A 42 -2.16 22.03 -9.91
C THR A 42 -3.51 21.75 -10.55
N THR A 43 -3.91 22.61 -11.46
CA THR A 43 -5.15 22.47 -12.22
C THR A 43 -5.04 21.17 -13.00
N GLN A 44 -6.00 20.26 -12.81
CA GLN A 44 -6.06 19.01 -13.54
C GLN A 44 -6.07 19.28 -15.04
N LYS A 45 -5.33 18.47 -15.82
CA LYS A 45 -5.23 18.58 -17.26
C LYS A 45 -6.56 18.23 -17.93
N THR A 46 -6.95 19.02 -18.92
CA THR A 46 -8.13 18.80 -19.77
C THR A 46 -7.72 18.54 -21.21
N PHE A 47 -8.61 17.89 -21.99
CA PHE A 47 -8.33 17.38 -23.33
C PHE A 47 -9.46 17.75 -24.29
N ALA A 48 -9.15 17.83 -25.59
CA ALA A 48 -10.11 18.12 -26.64
C ALA A 48 -10.99 16.90 -26.96
N SER A 49 -10.42 15.68 -26.84
CA SER A 49 -11.10 14.42 -27.15
C SER A 49 -10.72 13.32 -26.14
N PRO A 50 -11.51 12.22 -26.06
CA PRO A 50 -11.14 11.02 -25.33
C PRO A 50 -9.83 10.40 -25.83
N GLU A 51 -9.58 10.44 -27.14
CA GLU A 51 -8.37 9.94 -27.77
C GLU A 51 -7.14 10.69 -27.28
N ASP A 52 -7.20 12.04 -27.23
CA ASP A 52 -6.11 12.88 -26.71
C ASP A 52 -5.84 12.58 -25.23
N ALA A 53 -6.89 12.32 -24.44
CA ALA A 53 -6.76 11.95 -23.03
C ALA A 53 -6.08 10.59 -22.87
N GLY A 54 -6.49 9.60 -23.67
CA GLY A 54 -5.91 8.26 -23.66
C GLY A 54 -4.45 8.26 -24.08
N GLU A 55 -4.11 8.98 -25.16
CA GLU A 55 -2.74 9.10 -25.64
C GLU A 55 -1.85 9.79 -24.59
N ALA A 56 -2.33 10.86 -23.97
CA ALA A 56 -1.58 11.55 -22.92
C ALA A 56 -1.30 10.63 -21.72
N LEU A 57 -2.30 9.82 -21.30
CA LEU A 57 -2.14 8.84 -20.25
C LEU A 57 -1.14 7.74 -20.63
N PHE A 58 -1.25 7.22 -21.85
CA PHE A 58 -0.34 6.21 -22.38
C PHE A 58 1.11 6.70 -22.40
N GLN A 59 1.38 7.90 -22.90
CA GLN A 59 2.73 8.45 -22.95
C GLN A 59 3.30 8.74 -21.55
N ALA A 60 2.46 9.21 -20.62
CA ALA A 60 2.87 9.43 -19.24
C ALA A 60 3.21 8.11 -18.53
N ALA A 61 2.40 7.07 -18.73
CA ALA A 61 2.66 5.73 -18.18
C ALA A 61 3.91 5.08 -18.79
N LYS A 62 4.07 5.14 -20.11
CA LYS A 62 5.21 4.57 -20.85
C LYS A 62 6.56 5.19 -20.43
N SER A 63 6.56 6.47 -20.09
CA SER A 63 7.76 7.19 -19.65
C SER A 63 7.92 7.23 -18.12
N ASP A 64 7.05 6.54 -17.37
CA ASP A 64 7.00 6.58 -15.89
C ASP A 64 7.02 8.03 -15.34
N ASN A 65 6.31 8.92 -16.03
CA ASN A 65 6.29 10.33 -15.69
C ASN A 65 5.21 10.63 -14.62
N GLN A 66 5.59 10.51 -13.36
CA GLN A 66 4.71 10.73 -12.21
C GLN A 66 4.10 12.14 -12.17
N THR A 67 4.85 13.16 -12.60
CA THR A 67 4.35 14.55 -12.67
C THR A 67 3.25 14.69 -13.72
N ALA A 68 3.42 14.05 -14.88
CA ALA A 68 2.39 14.05 -15.91
C ALA A 68 1.14 13.27 -15.47
N LEU A 69 1.31 12.11 -14.83
CA LEU A 69 0.21 11.32 -14.28
C LEU A 69 -0.59 12.10 -13.22
N LEU A 70 0.08 12.78 -12.29
CA LEU A 70 -0.56 13.65 -11.31
C LEU A 70 -1.31 14.82 -11.98
N SER A 71 -0.75 15.40 -13.04
CA SER A 71 -1.46 16.45 -13.81
C SER A 71 -2.71 15.89 -14.50
N ILE A 72 -2.65 14.69 -15.06
CA ILE A 72 -3.77 14.03 -15.74
C ILE A 72 -4.90 13.70 -14.78
N PHE A 73 -4.59 13.08 -13.64
CA PHE A 73 -5.61 12.63 -12.67
C PHE A 73 -5.95 13.67 -11.59
N GLY A 74 -5.18 14.74 -11.49
CA GLY A 74 -5.37 15.78 -10.47
C GLY A 74 -4.66 15.45 -9.14
N PRO A 75 -4.66 16.43 -8.20
CA PRO A 75 -3.87 16.36 -6.97
C PRO A 75 -4.30 15.23 -6.02
N ASP A 76 -5.57 14.83 -6.06
CA ASP A 76 -6.14 13.79 -5.21
C ASP A 76 -5.77 12.36 -5.66
N ALA A 77 -5.05 12.23 -6.77
CA ALA A 77 -4.66 10.94 -7.34
C ALA A 77 -3.42 10.31 -6.69
N LYS A 78 -2.74 10.98 -5.77
CA LYS A 78 -1.48 10.46 -5.20
C LYS A 78 -1.64 9.04 -4.65
N GLY A 79 -2.69 8.77 -3.86
CA GLY A 79 -2.96 7.44 -3.33
C GLY A 79 -3.42 6.42 -4.39
N VAL A 80 -3.90 6.89 -5.55
CA VAL A 80 -4.25 6.03 -6.69
C VAL A 80 -3.00 5.60 -7.46
N LEU A 81 -2.04 6.52 -7.63
CA LEU A 81 -0.83 6.33 -8.43
C LEU A 81 0.28 5.58 -7.68
N SER A 82 0.26 5.58 -6.35
CA SER A 82 1.23 4.86 -5.54
C SER A 82 0.55 3.93 -4.54
N SER A 83 1.03 2.69 -4.47
CA SER A 83 0.59 1.67 -3.51
C SER A 83 1.49 1.58 -2.28
N GLY A 84 2.60 2.35 -2.25
CA GLY A 84 3.67 2.18 -1.27
C GLY A 84 4.69 1.10 -1.66
N ASP A 85 4.48 0.41 -2.80
CA ASP A 85 5.38 -0.56 -3.40
C ASP A 85 5.83 -0.06 -4.79
N ALA A 86 7.00 0.56 -4.86
CA ALA A 86 7.50 1.19 -6.08
C ALA A 86 7.74 0.19 -7.23
N VAL A 87 8.08 -1.06 -6.92
CA VAL A 87 8.27 -2.12 -7.93
C VAL A 87 6.92 -2.47 -8.53
N LYS A 88 5.92 -2.71 -7.70
CA LYS A 88 4.55 -3.01 -8.12
C LYS A 88 3.90 -1.87 -8.90
N ASP A 89 4.12 -0.65 -8.46
CA ASP A 89 3.60 0.54 -9.15
C ASP A 89 4.13 0.61 -10.58
N LYS A 90 5.43 0.37 -10.77
CA LYS A 90 6.06 0.31 -12.09
C LYS A 90 5.53 -0.83 -12.96
N ASP A 91 5.38 -2.04 -12.40
CA ASP A 91 4.81 -3.18 -13.11
C ASP A 91 3.36 -2.93 -13.53
N THR A 92 2.59 -2.23 -12.68
CA THR A 92 1.22 -1.84 -12.99
C THR A 92 1.16 -0.85 -14.16
N LEU A 93 2.06 0.14 -14.21
CA LEU A 93 2.17 1.06 -15.34
C LEU A 93 2.57 0.32 -16.63
N GLN A 94 3.54 -0.59 -16.55
CA GLN A 94 3.94 -1.39 -17.71
C GLN A 94 2.79 -2.26 -18.22
N GLY A 95 2.06 -2.94 -17.34
CA GLY A 95 0.87 -3.73 -17.69
C GLY A 95 -0.22 -2.90 -18.37
N PHE A 96 -0.44 -1.65 -17.91
CA PHE A 96 -1.32 -0.71 -18.59
C PHE A 96 -0.82 -0.39 -20.01
N VAL A 97 0.46 -0.09 -20.18
CA VAL A 97 1.09 0.23 -21.48
C VAL A 97 0.93 -0.94 -22.45
N ASP A 98 1.20 -2.16 -22.00
CA ASP A 98 1.09 -3.37 -22.82
C ASP A 98 -0.36 -3.62 -23.24
N SER A 99 -1.31 -3.51 -22.31
CA SER A 99 -2.74 -3.70 -22.59
C SER A 99 -3.28 -2.61 -23.51
N TYR A 100 -2.92 -1.34 -23.29
CA TYR A 100 -3.31 -0.22 -24.16
C TYR A 100 -2.77 -0.38 -25.58
N THR A 101 -1.51 -0.80 -25.72
CA THR A 101 -0.88 -1.07 -27.02
C THR A 101 -1.56 -2.21 -27.77
N GLN A 102 -1.98 -3.26 -27.04
CA GLN A 102 -2.66 -4.41 -27.63
C GLN A 102 -4.02 -4.02 -28.21
N MET A 103 -4.80 -3.29 -27.46
CA MET A 103 -6.10 -2.77 -27.86
C MET A 103 -6.55 -1.69 -26.90
N HIS A 104 -7.11 -0.61 -27.41
CA HIS A 104 -7.81 0.40 -26.62
C HIS A 104 -9.00 0.95 -27.38
N ARG A 105 -10.06 1.27 -26.64
CA ARG A 105 -11.28 1.88 -27.21
C ARG A 105 -12.07 2.61 -26.14
N TRP A 106 -12.77 3.64 -26.54
CA TRP A 106 -13.68 4.40 -25.70
C TRP A 106 -15.13 3.95 -25.94
N ARG A 107 -15.93 4.01 -24.90
CA ARG A 107 -17.37 3.78 -24.98
C ARG A 107 -18.10 4.77 -24.09
N GLU A 108 -19.13 5.39 -24.65
CA GLU A 108 -20.02 6.27 -23.91
C GLU A 108 -20.73 5.52 -22.78
N ILE A 109 -20.82 6.18 -21.62
CA ILE A 109 -21.55 5.69 -20.46
C ILE A 109 -22.81 6.53 -20.22
N LYS A 110 -23.80 5.97 -19.51
CA LYS A 110 -25.12 6.60 -19.29
C LYS A 110 -25.06 8.00 -18.67
N SER A 111 -24.00 8.33 -17.98
CA SER A 111 -23.76 9.66 -17.39
C SER A 111 -23.29 10.72 -18.40
N GLY A 112 -23.10 10.37 -19.68
CA GLY A 112 -22.55 11.26 -20.71
C GLY A 112 -21.03 11.39 -20.69
N GLY A 113 -20.34 10.52 -19.97
CA GLY A 113 -18.87 10.37 -19.99
C GLY A 113 -18.43 9.24 -20.90
N GLU A 114 -17.12 8.99 -20.91
CA GLU A 114 -16.50 7.89 -21.68
C GLU A 114 -15.71 6.95 -20.76
N MET A 115 -15.74 5.66 -21.07
CA MET A 115 -14.99 4.64 -20.37
C MET A 115 -13.95 4.00 -21.30
N LEU A 116 -12.72 3.90 -20.82
CA LEU A 116 -11.63 3.26 -21.56
C LEU A 116 -11.63 1.75 -21.33
N TYR A 117 -11.59 0.99 -22.43
CA TYR A 117 -11.40 -0.45 -22.46
C TYR A 117 -10.04 -0.76 -23.06
N ILE A 118 -9.24 -1.60 -22.42
CA ILE A 118 -7.90 -1.98 -22.87
C ILE A 118 -7.70 -3.51 -22.83
N GLY A 119 -6.74 -3.99 -23.62
CA GLY A 119 -6.38 -5.40 -23.70
C GLY A 119 -7.39 -6.27 -24.44
N SER A 120 -6.99 -7.50 -24.80
CA SER A 120 -7.83 -8.46 -25.52
C SER A 120 -9.06 -8.92 -24.74
N ASP A 121 -8.98 -8.89 -23.43
CA ASP A 121 -10.05 -9.25 -22.49
C ASP A 121 -11.00 -8.10 -22.17
N ASN A 122 -10.77 -6.93 -22.80
CA ASN A 122 -11.58 -5.71 -22.63
C ASN A 122 -11.65 -5.24 -21.17
N TRP A 123 -10.50 -5.23 -20.51
CA TRP A 123 -10.42 -4.72 -19.15
C TRP A 123 -10.84 -3.25 -19.08
N ILE A 124 -11.73 -2.94 -18.15
CA ILE A 124 -12.29 -1.59 -18.00
C ILE A 124 -11.39 -0.79 -17.09
N PHE A 125 -10.82 0.32 -17.61
CA PHE A 125 -10.06 1.27 -16.81
C PHE A 125 -11.02 1.97 -15.83
N PRO A 126 -10.76 1.97 -14.51
CA PRO A 126 -11.76 2.36 -13.51
C PRO A 126 -12.12 3.84 -13.49
N ILE A 127 -11.22 4.72 -13.95
CA ILE A 127 -11.44 6.16 -13.92
C ILE A 127 -12.05 6.61 -15.25
N PRO A 128 -13.33 7.03 -15.26
CA PRO A 128 -14.00 7.50 -16.47
C PRO A 128 -13.50 8.89 -16.90
N LEU A 129 -13.76 9.25 -18.15
CA LEU A 129 -13.71 10.62 -18.59
C LEU A 129 -15.06 11.31 -18.37
N GLY A 130 -15.02 12.48 -17.74
CA GLY A 130 -16.11 13.43 -17.64
C GLY A 130 -15.91 14.61 -18.59
N ARG A 131 -16.94 15.44 -18.76
CA ARG A 131 -16.86 16.74 -19.43
C ARG A 131 -17.04 17.89 -18.45
N ASN A 132 -16.18 18.88 -18.57
CA ASN A 132 -16.36 20.13 -17.84
C ASN A 132 -17.38 21.05 -18.53
N PRO A 133 -17.84 22.15 -17.91
CA PRO A 133 -18.78 23.09 -18.52
C PRO A 133 -18.29 23.74 -19.82
N ALA A 134 -16.99 23.77 -20.07
CA ALA A 134 -16.39 24.24 -21.34
C ALA A 134 -16.37 23.17 -22.42
N GLY A 135 -16.91 21.97 -22.15
CA GLY A 135 -16.96 20.86 -23.10
C GLY A 135 -15.65 20.06 -23.21
N GLN A 136 -14.65 20.36 -22.42
CA GLN A 136 -13.37 19.66 -22.43
C GLN A 136 -13.44 18.40 -21.59
N TRP A 137 -12.70 17.37 -22.00
CA TRP A 137 -12.61 16.09 -21.30
C TRP A 137 -11.57 16.11 -20.18
N TYR A 138 -11.84 15.38 -19.10
CA TYR A 138 -10.91 15.19 -17.99
C TYR A 138 -11.16 13.81 -17.35
N PHE A 139 -10.13 13.21 -16.73
CA PHE A 139 -10.31 11.99 -15.95
C PHE A 139 -11.02 12.30 -14.63
N ASP A 140 -12.23 11.80 -14.45
CA ASP A 140 -12.98 11.95 -13.20
C ASP A 140 -12.45 10.98 -12.13
N THR A 141 -11.34 11.37 -11.53
CA THR A 141 -10.64 10.57 -10.51
C THR A 141 -11.54 10.31 -9.30
N ALA A 142 -12.39 11.28 -8.93
CA ALA A 142 -13.30 11.11 -7.81
C ALA A 142 -14.32 9.99 -8.07
N ALA A 143 -14.81 9.86 -9.31
CA ALA A 143 -15.75 8.81 -9.69
C ALA A 143 -15.12 7.41 -9.77
N GLY A 144 -13.80 7.31 -10.04
CA GLY A 144 -13.12 6.03 -10.23
C GLY A 144 -12.19 5.57 -9.11
N LYS A 145 -11.87 6.44 -8.18
CA LYS A 145 -10.86 6.20 -7.14
C LYS A 145 -11.18 4.99 -6.27
N ASP A 146 -12.39 4.90 -5.76
CA ASP A 146 -12.78 3.81 -4.85
C ASP A 146 -12.74 2.45 -5.53
N GLU A 147 -13.18 2.38 -6.79
CA GLU A 147 -13.10 1.15 -7.59
C GLU A 147 -11.65 0.75 -7.84
N MET A 148 -10.78 1.70 -8.14
CA MET A 148 -9.37 1.42 -8.38
C MET A 148 -8.68 0.89 -7.11
N LEU A 149 -8.98 1.49 -5.96
CA LEU A 149 -8.46 1.03 -4.67
C LEU A 149 -9.03 -0.34 -4.30
N ALA A 150 -10.32 -0.57 -4.48
CA ALA A 150 -10.94 -1.86 -4.18
C ALA A 150 -10.33 -2.99 -5.01
N ARG A 151 -10.11 -2.78 -6.32
CA ARG A 151 -9.44 -3.76 -7.19
C ARG A 151 -7.99 -4.01 -6.79
N ARG A 152 -7.25 -2.96 -6.42
CA ARG A 152 -5.88 -3.09 -5.92
C ARG A 152 -5.84 -3.90 -4.64
N ILE A 153 -6.58 -3.47 -3.62
CA ILE A 153 -6.63 -4.11 -2.31
C ILE A 153 -7.00 -5.59 -2.45
N GLY A 154 -8.08 -5.90 -3.19
CA GLY A 154 -8.53 -7.28 -3.37
C GLY A 154 -7.47 -8.17 -4.01
N ARG A 155 -6.78 -7.68 -5.04
CA ARG A 155 -5.70 -8.42 -5.69
C ARG A 155 -4.50 -8.61 -4.75
N ASP A 156 -4.08 -7.56 -4.08
CA ASP A 156 -2.89 -7.58 -3.22
C ASP A 156 -3.15 -8.47 -1.98
N GLU A 157 -4.35 -8.46 -1.41
CA GLU A 157 -4.76 -9.38 -0.33
C GLU A 157 -4.75 -10.85 -0.78
N LEU A 158 -5.29 -11.16 -1.95
CA LEU A 158 -5.25 -12.52 -2.50
C LEU A 158 -3.82 -12.99 -2.74
N THR A 159 -2.95 -12.11 -3.24
CA THR A 159 -1.53 -12.40 -3.41
C THR A 159 -0.84 -12.63 -2.05
N ALA A 160 -1.16 -11.82 -1.04
CA ALA A 160 -0.60 -12.00 0.31
C ALA A 160 -1.02 -13.33 0.95
N ILE A 161 -2.27 -13.77 0.77
CA ILE A 161 -2.75 -15.08 1.23
C ILE A 161 -1.98 -16.21 0.53
N ALA A 162 -1.83 -16.13 -0.79
CA ALA A 162 -1.07 -17.11 -1.57
C ALA A 162 0.40 -17.14 -1.13
N ALA A 163 1.02 -15.99 -0.91
CA ALA A 163 2.39 -15.87 -0.42
C ALA A 163 2.56 -16.48 0.99
N CYS A 164 1.62 -16.22 1.92
CA CYS A 164 1.61 -16.85 3.24
C CYS A 164 1.60 -18.38 3.14
N THR A 165 0.76 -18.92 2.27
CA THR A 165 0.67 -20.36 2.01
C THR A 165 1.97 -20.91 1.41
N ALA A 166 2.55 -20.21 0.43
CA ALA A 166 3.81 -20.61 -0.18
C ALA A 166 4.97 -20.58 0.82
N ILE A 167 5.05 -19.57 1.66
CA ILE A 167 6.08 -19.48 2.71
C ILE A 167 5.91 -20.62 3.74
N ALA A 168 4.68 -20.95 4.14
CA ALA A 168 4.43 -22.07 5.05
C ALA A 168 4.86 -23.41 4.44
N ASN A 169 4.59 -23.63 3.16
CA ASN A 169 5.05 -24.82 2.44
C ASN A 169 6.58 -24.87 2.34
N ALA A 170 7.21 -23.73 2.01
CA ALA A 170 8.67 -23.62 1.94
C ALA A 170 9.34 -23.87 3.30
N GLN A 171 8.74 -23.43 4.40
CA GLN A 171 9.21 -23.75 5.76
C GLN A 171 9.18 -25.26 6.03
N ASN A 172 8.11 -25.94 5.63
CA ASN A 172 8.00 -27.39 5.78
C ASN A 172 9.01 -28.13 4.91
N GLU A 173 9.31 -27.63 3.72
CA GLU A 173 10.35 -28.19 2.84
C GLU A 173 11.73 -27.98 3.44
N TYR A 174 12.06 -26.76 3.86
CA TYR A 174 13.31 -26.44 4.54
C TYR A 174 13.57 -27.36 5.73
N PHE A 175 12.56 -27.60 6.55
CA PHE A 175 12.63 -28.53 7.68
C PHE A 175 12.97 -29.96 7.27
N ARG A 176 12.47 -30.44 6.11
CA ARG A 176 12.76 -31.80 5.60
C ARG A 176 14.21 -31.92 5.12
N GLN A 177 14.78 -30.87 4.56
CA GLN A 177 16.11 -30.85 3.96
C GLN A 177 17.26 -30.99 4.98
N ARG A 178 17.01 -30.78 6.26
CA ARG A 178 18.01 -30.79 7.35
C ARG A 178 19.16 -29.81 7.11
N HIS A 179 19.15 -28.72 7.81
CA HIS A 179 20.20 -27.73 7.77
C HIS A 179 21.09 -27.85 9.03
N ASP A 180 22.40 -27.75 8.87
CA ASP A 180 23.39 -27.99 9.95
C ASP A 180 23.22 -29.37 10.62
N GLY A 181 22.81 -30.39 9.86
CA GLY A 181 22.64 -31.77 10.37
C GLY A 181 21.36 -32.02 11.18
N ILE A 182 20.53 -30.98 11.43
CA ILE A 182 19.30 -31.08 12.21
C ILE A 182 18.06 -30.65 11.39
N LYS A 183 16.89 -31.11 11.82
CA LYS A 183 15.62 -30.60 11.31
C LYS A 183 15.30 -29.29 12.00
N GLN A 184 15.23 -28.21 11.23
CA GLN A 184 14.89 -26.88 11.72
C GLN A 184 14.16 -26.10 10.62
N TYR A 185 13.37 -25.13 11.02
CA TYR A 185 12.76 -24.14 10.13
C TYR A 185 13.71 -22.98 9.88
N ALA A 186 13.53 -22.24 8.79
CA ALA A 186 14.32 -21.07 8.48
C ALA A 186 13.91 -19.87 9.35
N LEU A 187 14.91 -19.16 9.88
CA LEU A 187 14.72 -17.93 10.62
C LEU A 187 14.53 -16.69 9.72
N LYS A 188 14.82 -16.84 8.43
CA LYS A 188 14.81 -15.75 7.45
C LYS A 188 14.03 -16.16 6.20
N LEU A 189 13.37 -15.22 5.57
CA LEU A 189 12.78 -15.43 4.25
C LEU A 189 13.89 -15.53 3.19
N ILE A 190 14.90 -14.69 3.26
CA ILE A 190 16.03 -14.65 2.33
C ILE A 190 17.31 -15.00 3.06
N SER A 191 18.09 -15.87 2.45
CA SER A 191 19.40 -16.28 2.97
C SER A 191 20.42 -15.16 2.90
N ASP A 192 21.34 -15.14 3.86
CA ASP A 192 22.54 -14.33 3.75
C ASP A 192 23.35 -14.73 2.52
N GLN A 193 24.11 -13.79 1.97
CA GLN A 193 24.91 -14.05 0.78
C GLN A 193 25.85 -15.25 0.98
N GLY A 194 25.77 -16.21 0.05
CA GLY A 194 26.57 -17.43 0.08
C GLY A 194 26.15 -18.47 1.12
N LYS A 195 25.00 -18.27 1.80
CA LYS A 195 24.44 -19.22 2.77
C LYS A 195 23.09 -19.76 2.30
N GLN A 196 22.62 -20.83 2.97
CA GLN A 196 21.29 -21.41 2.81
C GLN A 196 20.56 -21.40 4.16
N ASN A 197 20.55 -20.22 4.85
CA ASN A 197 19.97 -20.03 6.18
C ASN A 197 18.63 -19.27 6.16
N GLY A 198 18.00 -19.18 5.00
CA GLY A 198 16.67 -18.65 4.76
C GLY A 198 15.92 -19.53 3.76
N LEU A 199 14.71 -19.18 3.40
CA LEU A 199 13.86 -19.95 2.49
C LEU A 199 14.22 -19.75 1.02
N TYR A 200 14.84 -18.62 0.69
CA TYR A 200 15.31 -18.31 -0.66
C TYR A 200 16.82 -18.09 -0.69
N TRP A 201 17.48 -18.64 -1.69
CA TRP A 201 18.87 -18.37 -2.12
C TRP A 201 18.99 -18.49 -3.63
N PRO A 202 19.88 -17.72 -4.29
CA PRO A 202 20.16 -17.90 -5.70
C PRO A 202 20.73 -19.29 -5.96
N VAL A 203 20.16 -20.02 -6.92
CA VAL A 203 20.59 -21.38 -7.26
C VAL A 203 21.48 -21.34 -8.49
N SER A 204 22.69 -21.96 -8.40
CA SER A 204 23.56 -22.24 -9.53
C SER A 204 23.34 -23.68 -10.02
N SER A 205 23.71 -23.98 -11.27
CA SER A 205 23.56 -25.31 -11.85
C SER A 205 24.18 -26.40 -10.96
N GLY A 206 23.36 -27.38 -10.58
CA GLY A 206 23.80 -28.54 -9.75
C GLY A 206 23.68 -28.31 -8.24
N GLN A 207 23.15 -27.16 -7.79
CA GLN A 207 22.88 -26.93 -6.38
C GLN A 207 21.44 -27.32 -5.99
N THR A 208 21.21 -27.54 -4.70
CA THR A 208 19.88 -27.82 -4.16
C THR A 208 18.96 -26.61 -4.42
N PRO A 209 17.75 -26.82 -5.00
CA PRO A 209 16.79 -25.76 -5.18
C PRO A 209 16.42 -25.06 -3.88
N SER A 210 16.16 -23.78 -3.96
CA SER A 210 15.62 -22.99 -2.87
C SER A 210 14.15 -23.36 -2.63
N PRO A 211 13.66 -23.55 -1.40
CA PRO A 211 12.24 -23.84 -1.13
C PRO A 211 11.27 -22.77 -1.65
N LEU A 212 11.73 -21.53 -1.83
CA LEU A 212 10.97 -20.44 -2.44
C LEU A 212 11.36 -20.14 -3.89
N GLU A 213 11.95 -21.09 -4.62
CA GLU A 213 12.36 -20.86 -6.02
C GLU A 213 11.19 -20.54 -6.94
N ASP A 214 10.04 -21.19 -6.76
CA ASP A 214 8.79 -20.92 -7.52
C ASP A 214 8.21 -19.53 -7.23
N VAL A 215 8.62 -18.91 -6.15
CA VAL A 215 8.31 -17.51 -5.81
C VAL A 215 9.48 -16.59 -6.24
N ARG A 216 10.13 -16.95 -7.37
CA ARG A 216 11.25 -16.18 -7.94
C ARG A 216 10.93 -14.71 -8.13
N ASP A 217 9.67 -14.41 -8.41
CA ASP A 217 9.18 -13.04 -8.52
C ASP A 217 9.10 -12.36 -7.16
N PHE A 218 8.88 -13.11 -6.08
CA PHE A 218 9.00 -12.63 -4.70
C PHE A 218 10.42 -12.13 -4.39
N ALA A 219 11.42 -12.80 -4.86
CA ALA A 219 12.82 -12.43 -4.62
C ALA A 219 13.33 -11.37 -5.60
N LYS A 220 12.82 -11.34 -6.85
CA LYS A 220 13.16 -10.31 -7.85
C LYS A 220 12.43 -9.00 -7.59
N ALA A 221 11.13 -9.06 -7.32
CA ALA A 221 10.32 -7.89 -6.99
C ALA A 221 10.78 -7.24 -5.69
N ALA A 222 11.22 -8.06 -4.77
CA ALA A 222 11.69 -7.56 -3.50
C ALA A 222 12.94 -6.70 -3.60
N GLY A 223 13.58 -6.54 -4.79
CA GLY A 223 14.81 -5.73 -4.82
C GLY A 223 15.64 -5.93 -3.56
N TYR A 224 15.43 -7.12 -2.93
CA TYR A 224 15.98 -7.46 -1.63
C TYR A 224 17.48 -7.49 -1.75
N SER A 225 18.04 -6.28 -1.81
CA SER A 225 19.39 -6.12 -1.33
C SER A 225 19.36 -6.57 0.12
N ASN A 226 20.29 -7.44 0.48
CA ASN A 226 20.50 -7.96 1.83
C ASN A 226 20.84 -6.90 2.91
N SER A 227 20.42 -5.68 2.76
CA SER A 227 20.62 -4.60 3.73
C SER A 227 19.46 -4.62 4.74
N GLY A 228 19.61 -5.48 5.70
CA GLY A 228 18.80 -5.98 6.78
C GLY A 228 17.90 -5.08 7.61
N ASP A 229 17.85 -3.78 7.41
CA ASP A 229 17.12 -2.88 8.31
C ASP A 229 15.93 -2.17 7.66
N ASN A 230 15.70 -2.34 6.36
CA ASN A 230 14.56 -1.72 5.68
C ASN A 230 13.86 -2.71 4.73
N PRO A 231 12.91 -3.52 5.24
CA PRO A 231 12.19 -4.46 4.41
C PRO A 231 11.41 -3.72 3.33
N GLN A 232 11.46 -4.23 2.09
CA GLN A 232 10.64 -3.74 1.00
C GLN A 232 9.32 -4.54 0.95
N PRO A 233 8.19 -3.91 0.61
CA PRO A 233 6.94 -4.63 0.44
C PRO A 233 6.97 -5.47 -0.84
N PHE A 234 6.31 -6.62 -0.82
CA PHE A 234 6.03 -7.45 -1.98
C PHE A 234 4.55 -7.43 -2.28
N ASP A 235 4.16 -7.03 -3.50
CA ASP A 235 2.75 -6.86 -3.90
C ASP A 235 1.93 -6.08 -2.85
N GLY A 236 2.51 -5.00 -2.33
CA GLY A 236 1.86 -4.14 -1.35
C GLY A 236 1.88 -4.64 0.08
N TYR A 237 2.56 -5.77 0.39
CA TYR A 237 2.61 -6.38 1.71
C TYR A 237 4.03 -6.59 2.23
N PHE A 238 4.22 -6.36 3.52
CA PHE A 238 5.42 -6.78 4.25
C PHE A 238 5.22 -8.16 4.83
N PHE A 239 6.28 -8.99 4.82
CA PHE A 239 6.27 -10.33 5.38
C PHE A 239 7.34 -10.48 6.46
N ARG A 240 7.00 -11.17 7.55
CA ARG A 240 7.92 -11.40 8.67
C ARG A 240 7.70 -12.77 9.30
N ILE A 241 8.80 -13.45 9.66
CA ILE A 241 8.74 -14.68 10.43
C ILE A 241 8.58 -14.32 11.91
N LEU A 242 7.61 -14.97 12.58
CA LEU A 242 7.41 -14.90 14.01
C LEU A 242 8.11 -16.10 14.68
N THR A 243 8.70 -15.85 15.84
CA THR A 243 9.57 -16.81 16.52
C THR A 243 8.94 -17.49 17.73
N LYS A 244 7.66 -17.21 18.01
CA LYS A 244 6.89 -17.80 19.12
C LYS A 244 5.40 -17.76 18.87
N GLN A 245 4.64 -18.47 19.70
CA GLN A 245 3.18 -18.43 19.74
C GLN A 245 2.66 -18.09 21.12
N GLY A 246 1.47 -17.51 21.15
CA GLY A 246 0.75 -17.15 22.39
C GLY A 246 -0.10 -18.28 22.97
N ASP A 247 -0.75 -17.97 24.07
CA ASP A 247 -1.50 -18.93 24.90
C ASP A 247 -2.68 -19.57 24.19
N THR A 248 -3.35 -18.85 23.30
CA THR A 248 -4.58 -19.31 22.65
C THR A 248 -4.32 -20.09 21.38
N ALA A 249 -3.08 -20.08 20.89
CA ALA A 249 -2.68 -20.91 19.77
C ALA A 249 -2.69 -22.40 20.18
N LYS A 250 -2.98 -23.29 19.22
CA LYS A 250 -3.03 -24.72 19.46
C LYS A 250 -1.70 -25.22 20.06
N GLY A 251 -1.76 -25.76 21.25
CA GLY A 251 -0.60 -26.24 22.01
C GLY A 251 -0.05 -25.24 23.03
N GLY A 252 -0.71 -24.10 23.22
CA GLY A 252 -0.35 -23.07 24.20
C GLY A 252 0.89 -22.26 23.84
N ALA A 253 1.27 -21.36 24.74
CA ALA A 253 2.46 -20.51 24.54
C ALA A 253 3.74 -21.33 24.45
N LYS A 254 4.58 -21.03 23.46
CA LYS A 254 5.92 -21.61 23.32
C LYS A 254 6.82 -20.78 22.43
N ASP A 255 8.11 -20.86 22.67
CA ASP A 255 9.12 -20.34 21.77
C ASP A 255 9.35 -21.33 20.60
N TYR A 256 9.43 -20.82 19.40
CA TYR A 256 9.82 -21.60 18.22
C TYR A 256 11.34 -21.75 18.10
N VAL A 257 12.10 -20.80 18.69
CA VAL A 257 13.56 -20.79 18.69
C VAL A 257 14.08 -21.39 19.98
N VAL A 258 14.78 -22.54 19.88
CA VAL A 258 15.39 -23.24 20.98
C VAL A 258 16.90 -23.34 20.70
N ASN A 259 17.73 -22.85 21.61
CA ASN A 259 19.20 -22.83 21.45
C ASN A 259 19.68 -22.22 20.13
N GLY A 260 19.03 -21.11 19.71
CA GLY A 260 19.35 -20.41 18.47
C GLY A 260 18.89 -21.08 17.18
N LYS A 261 18.16 -22.22 17.28
CA LYS A 261 17.61 -22.98 16.16
C LYS A 261 16.09 -22.96 16.21
N MET A 262 15.43 -22.76 15.07
CA MET A 262 13.97 -22.75 14.98
C MET A 262 13.45 -24.19 14.86
N THR A 263 13.35 -24.90 15.99
CA THR A 263 12.94 -26.30 16.06
C THR A 263 11.55 -26.51 16.65
N GLY A 264 11.01 -25.51 17.37
CA GLY A 264 9.71 -25.59 18.04
C GLY A 264 8.51 -25.33 17.15
N GLY A 265 8.73 -24.80 15.94
CA GLY A 265 7.70 -24.40 14.99
C GLY A 265 8.08 -23.15 14.23
N PHE A 266 7.11 -22.58 13.50
CA PHE A 266 7.21 -21.27 12.85
C PHE A 266 5.84 -20.61 12.75
N ALA A 267 5.83 -19.30 12.54
CA ALA A 267 4.68 -18.60 11.97
C ALA A 267 5.15 -17.45 11.08
N VAL A 268 4.24 -16.97 10.24
CA VAL A 268 4.47 -15.85 9.31
C VAL A 268 3.39 -14.81 9.55
N LEU A 269 3.79 -13.56 9.52
CA LEU A 269 2.94 -12.38 9.56
C LEU A 269 3.07 -11.66 8.21
N ALA A 270 1.93 -11.31 7.60
CA ALA A 270 1.86 -10.43 6.45
C ALA A 270 0.95 -9.23 6.77
N TYR A 271 1.39 -8.01 6.49
CA TYR A 271 0.64 -6.80 6.76
C TYR A 271 0.82 -5.75 5.66
N PRO A 272 -0.20 -4.92 5.37
CA PRO A 272 -0.16 -3.99 4.26
C PRO A 272 0.91 -2.92 4.44
N ALA A 273 1.55 -2.53 3.34
CA ALA A 273 2.51 -1.42 3.30
C ALA A 273 1.82 -0.10 3.66
N GLU A 274 0.62 0.12 3.09
CA GLU A 274 -0.23 1.27 3.37
C GLU A 274 -1.67 0.80 3.59
N TYR A 275 -2.19 1.00 4.80
CA TYR A 275 -3.57 0.65 5.15
C TYR A 275 -4.58 1.38 4.25
N ARG A 276 -5.60 0.64 3.75
CA ARG A 276 -6.61 1.12 2.78
C ARG A 276 -6.06 1.61 1.45
N ASN A 277 -4.80 1.35 1.16
CA ASN A 277 -4.21 1.61 -0.13
C ASN A 277 -3.65 0.34 -0.78
N SER A 278 -2.78 -0.40 -0.10
CA SER A 278 -2.29 -1.70 -0.55
C SER A 278 -3.01 -2.87 0.08
N GLY A 279 -3.73 -2.67 1.18
CA GLY A 279 -4.51 -3.70 1.86
C GLY A 279 -5.25 -3.16 3.06
N ILE A 280 -6.22 -3.93 3.53
CA ILE A 280 -6.96 -3.73 4.79
C ILE A 280 -6.57 -4.81 5.80
N MET A 281 -6.58 -6.07 5.36
CA MET A 281 -6.35 -7.21 6.23
C MET A 281 -4.87 -7.44 6.52
N THR A 282 -4.60 -7.85 7.73
CA THR A 282 -3.33 -8.43 8.16
C THR A 282 -3.51 -9.95 8.25
N PHE A 283 -2.51 -10.72 7.82
CA PHE A 283 -2.57 -12.17 7.76
C PHE A 283 -1.52 -12.81 8.66
N ILE A 284 -1.89 -13.94 9.28
CA ILE A 284 -0.96 -14.81 10.00
C ILE A 284 -1.17 -16.26 9.57
N VAL A 285 -0.10 -17.03 9.52
CA VAL A 285 -0.13 -18.47 9.25
C VAL A 285 0.94 -19.17 10.08
N SER A 286 0.66 -20.38 10.53
CA SER A 286 1.61 -21.23 11.25
C SER A 286 1.79 -22.58 10.56
N MET A 287 2.36 -23.54 11.27
CA MET A 287 2.61 -24.91 10.81
C MET A 287 1.36 -25.67 10.38
N ASP A 288 0.18 -25.26 10.82
CA ASP A 288 -1.11 -25.85 10.44
C ASP A 288 -1.54 -25.48 9.01
N GLY A 289 -0.87 -24.49 8.43
CA GLY A 289 -1.14 -24.03 7.07
C GLY A 289 -2.42 -23.20 6.90
N VAL A 290 -3.15 -22.94 7.97
CA VAL A 290 -4.36 -22.12 7.92
C VAL A 290 -3.95 -20.65 7.97
N VAL A 291 -4.33 -19.89 6.93
CA VAL A 291 -4.12 -18.45 6.91
C VAL A 291 -5.30 -17.78 7.62
N TYR A 292 -5.00 -17.02 8.65
CA TYR A 292 -5.97 -16.20 9.38
C TYR A 292 -5.81 -14.74 8.98
N GLN A 293 -6.92 -13.99 9.03
CA GLN A 293 -6.97 -12.57 8.70
C GLN A 293 -7.62 -11.75 9.81
N LYS A 294 -7.18 -10.50 9.95
CA LYS A 294 -7.77 -9.52 10.86
C LYS A 294 -7.52 -8.11 10.33
N ASP A 295 -8.55 -7.25 10.36
CA ASP A 295 -8.38 -5.81 10.20
C ASP A 295 -7.84 -5.21 11.50
N LEU A 296 -6.60 -4.71 11.47
CA LEU A 296 -5.95 -4.05 12.61
C LEU A 296 -6.22 -2.53 12.64
N GLY A 297 -6.97 -2.00 11.68
CA GLY A 297 -7.34 -0.59 11.57
C GLY A 297 -6.23 0.32 11.04
N GLU A 298 -6.43 1.63 11.18
CA GLU A 298 -5.55 2.67 10.61
C GLU A 298 -4.09 2.58 11.07
N LYS A 299 -3.85 1.96 12.23
CA LYS A 299 -2.51 1.73 12.77
C LYS A 299 -1.95 0.34 12.47
N SER A 300 -2.49 -0.35 11.45
CA SER A 300 -2.13 -1.74 11.14
C SER A 300 -0.63 -1.97 11.04
N THR A 301 0.12 -1.08 10.41
CA THR A 301 1.59 -1.21 10.29
C THR A 301 2.28 -1.12 11.65
N GLU A 302 1.87 -0.21 12.53
CA GLU A 302 2.43 -0.06 13.88
C GLU A 302 2.11 -1.29 14.74
N VAL A 303 0.84 -1.70 14.76
CA VAL A 303 0.37 -2.87 15.50
C VAL A 303 1.03 -4.15 15.00
N ALA A 304 1.10 -4.35 13.68
CA ALA A 304 1.74 -5.53 13.09
C ALA A 304 3.25 -5.60 13.38
N ARG A 305 3.96 -4.46 13.38
CA ARG A 305 5.37 -4.43 13.78
C ARG A 305 5.59 -4.79 15.24
N ALA A 306 4.64 -4.46 16.11
CA ALA A 306 4.68 -4.80 17.54
C ALA A 306 4.28 -6.24 17.84
N LEU A 307 3.59 -6.94 16.91
CA LEU A 307 3.24 -8.36 17.08
C LEU A 307 4.50 -9.21 17.11
N THR A 308 4.74 -9.91 18.22
CA THR A 308 5.93 -10.77 18.41
C THR A 308 5.62 -12.26 18.36
N GLU A 309 4.33 -12.63 18.42
CA GLU A 309 3.88 -14.01 18.53
C GLU A 309 2.67 -14.29 17.64
N TYR A 310 2.52 -15.53 17.25
CA TYR A 310 1.36 -16.05 16.56
C TYR A 310 0.28 -16.39 17.59
N ASP A 311 -0.83 -15.69 17.53
CA ASP A 311 -1.99 -15.95 18.39
C ASP A 311 -3.28 -15.69 17.60
N PRO A 312 -3.92 -16.75 17.04
CA PRO A 312 -5.09 -16.61 16.16
C PRO A 312 -6.42 -16.44 16.92
N ALA A 313 -6.37 -16.06 18.22
CA ALA A 313 -7.57 -15.70 18.98
C ALA A 313 -8.04 -14.26 18.69
N ASP A 314 -9.06 -13.82 19.41
CA ASP A 314 -9.51 -12.43 19.48
C ASP A 314 -9.71 -11.73 18.12
N GLY A 315 -10.66 -12.25 17.35
CA GLY A 315 -11.12 -11.61 16.11
C GLY A 315 -10.32 -11.99 14.87
N TRP A 316 -9.33 -12.87 14.97
CA TRP A 316 -8.76 -13.52 13.80
C TRP A 316 -9.75 -14.53 13.22
N LYS A 317 -9.90 -14.57 11.89
CA LYS A 317 -10.79 -15.48 11.16
C LYS A 317 -10.00 -16.15 10.05
N PRO A 318 -10.31 -17.39 9.65
CA PRO A 318 -9.76 -17.97 8.44
C PRO A 318 -9.98 -17.03 7.26
N ALA A 319 -8.95 -16.88 6.41
CA ALA A 319 -8.98 -15.94 5.29
C ALA A 319 -9.83 -16.44 4.13
N LEU A 320 -9.84 -17.74 3.84
CA LEU A 320 -10.63 -18.41 2.78
C LEU A 320 -10.90 -19.86 3.19
#